data_d0456ed62bd7af65b630e655a3c0f808
#
_entry.id   d0456ed62bd7af65b630e655a3c0f808
#
_cell.length_a   1.000
_cell.length_b   1.000
_cell.length_c   1.000
_cell.angle_alpha   90.00
_cell.angle_beta   90.00
_cell.angle_gamma   90.00
#
_symmetry.space_group_name_H-M   'P 1'
#
loop_
_entity.id
_entity.type
_entity.pdbx_description
1 polymer ?
#
loop_
_entity_poly.entity_id
_entity_poly.type
_entity_poly.pdbx_seq_one_letter_code
_entity_poly.pdbx_strand_id
1 'polypeptide(L)'
;FIVGHGDKIAFVGDNENAHTALFKILAGEMEPDEGTVKWGQTATFSYFPKDNTPYFEGCEDNLVQWLRQYSNDPQEQYLRGFLGRMLFSGDEVYKPVKVLSGGEKVRCMLSRMMLSGANVLMLDQPTNHLDLESIAALNNGLEAVKCNVLFSSHDHQMVQTVANRI
;
A
#
# COMPACT_ATOMS: atom_id res chain seq x y z
N PHE A 1 15.88 -4.51 14.24
CA PHE A 1 14.89 -3.63 14.91
C PHE A 1 13.64 -4.41 15.32
N ILE A 2 12.85 -3.84 16.23
CA ILE A 2 11.61 -4.45 16.71
C ILE A 2 10.46 -3.49 16.37
N VAL A 3 9.37 -4.03 15.84
CA VAL A 3 8.13 -3.30 15.56
C VAL A 3 7.13 -3.58 16.68
N GLY A 4 6.75 -2.54 17.42
CA GLY A 4 5.74 -2.61 18.45
C GLY A 4 4.34 -2.28 17.91
N HIS A 5 3.33 -2.43 18.75
CA HIS A 5 1.95 -2.09 18.39
C HIS A 5 1.79 -0.58 18.14
N GLY A 6 1.23 -0.23 17.00
CA GLY A 6 0.99 1.16 16.60
C GLY A 6 2.22 1.88 16.04
N ASP A 7 3.34 1.18 15.84
CA ASP A 7 4.51 1.76 15.20
C ASP A 7 4.21 2.13 13.73
N LYS A 8 4.55 3.34 13.37
CA LYS A 8 4.57 3.84 11.99
C LYS A 8 6.00 4.28 11.68
N ILE A 9 6.76 3.41 11.03
CA ILE A 9 8.19 3.56 10.84
C ILE A 9 8.49 3.99 9.41
N ALA A 10 9.16 5.15 9.27
CA ALA A 10 9.71 5.59 7.99
C ALA A 10 11.16 5.11 7.84
N PHE A 11 11.46 4.47 6.73
CA PHE A 11 12.83 4.17 6.31
C PHE A 11 13.30 5.27 5.38
N VAL A 12 14.30 6.02 5.81
CA VAL A 12 14.83 7.19 5.11
C VAL A 12 16.28 6.93 4.71
N GLY A 13 16.64 7.28 3.50
CA GLY A 13 18.01 7.13 2.98
C GLY A 13 18.03 7.24 1.44
N ASP A 14 19.22 7.41 0.89
CA ASP A 14 19.41 7.66 -0.54
C ASP A 14 19.38 6.37 -1.39
N ASN A 15 19.50 5.20 -0.75
CA ASN A 15 19.55 3.92 -1.46
C ASN A 15 18.17 3.26 -1.52
N GLU A 16 17.40 3.59 -2.54
CA GLU A 16 16.07 3.00 -2.77
C GLU A 16 16.10 1.47 -2.94
N ASN A 17 17.17 0.93 -3.54
CA ASN A 17 17.29 -0.52 -3.72
C ASN A 17 17.45 -1.24 -2.38
N ALA A 18 18.12 -0.61 -1.40
CA ALA A 18 18.22 -1.16 -0.05
C ALA A 18 16.86 -1.18 0.65
N HIS A 19 16.03 -0.14 0.47
CA HIS A 19 14.66 -0.12 1.00
C HIS A 19 13.81 -1.22 0.36
N THR A 20 13.84 -1.35 -0.96
CA THR A 20 13.12 -2.41 -1.68
C THR A 20 13.58 -3.81 -1.24
N ALA A 21 14.89 -4.03 -1.08
CA ALA A 21 15.42 -5.30 -0.59
C ALA A 21 14.92 -5.61 0.84
N LEU A 22 14.94 -4.61 1.74
CA LEU A 22 14.40 -4.76 3.09
C LEU A 22 12.92 -5.16 3.07
N PHE A 23 12.08 -4.50 2.28
CA PHE A 23 10.66 -4.85 2.18
C PHE A 23 10.43 -6.24 1.60
N LYS A 24 11.19 -6.64 0.60
CA LYS A 24 11.14 -8.01 0.05
C LYS A 24 11.54 -9.06 1.06
N ILE A 25 12.57 -8.79 1.88
CA ILE A 25 12.98 -9.66 2.97
C ILE A 25 11.86 -9.77 4.02
N LEU A 26 11.26 -8.65 4.41
CA LEU A 26 10.14 -8.64 5.36
C LEU A 26 8.90 -9.36 4.80
N ALA A 27 8.66 -9.27 3.50
CA ALA A 27 7.57 -9.97 2.82
C ALA A 27 7.85 -11.47 2.57
N GLY A 28 9.09 -11.93 2.81
CA GLY A 28 9.50 -13.31 2.52
C GLY A 28 9.75 -13.59 1.04
N GLU A 29 9.90 -12.55 0.23
CA GLU A 29 10.22 -12.65 -1.20
C GLU A 29 11.73 -12.71 -1.47
N MET A 30 12.55 -12.42 -0.46
CA MET A 30 14.02 -12.43 -0.52
C MET A 30 14.57 -12.93 0.83
N GLU A 31 15.62 -13.76 0.79
CA GLU A 31 16.32 -14.18 2.00
C GLU A 31 17.36 -13.12 2.42
N PRO A 32 17.53 -12.85 3.72
CA PRO A 32 18.58 -11.97 4.19
C PRO A 32 19.96 -12.67 4.12
N ASP A 33 21.00 -11.91 3.79
CA ASP A 33 22.38 -12.41 3.82
C ASP A 33 22.80 -12.80 5.25
N GLU A 34 22.37 -12.04 6.23
CA GLU A 34 22.60 -12.28 7.66
C GLU A 34 21.36 -11.87 8.49
N GLY A 35 21.21 -12.55 9.63
CA GLY A 35 20.10 -12.26 10.55
C GLY A 35 18.84 -13.07 10.26
N THR A 36 17.75 -12.71 10.91
CA THR A 36 16.45 -13.41 10.78
C THR A 36 15.30 -12.45 10.89
N VAL A 37 14.22 -12.74 10.17
CA VAL A 37 12.92 -12.06 10.29
C VAL A 37 11.97 -12.97 11.06
N LYS A 38 11.33 -12.43 12.10
CA LYS A 38 10.29 -13.14 12.86
C LYS A 38 9.06 -12.27 12.98
N TRP A 39 7.97 -12.75 12.45
CA TRP A 39 6.65 -12.16 12.62
C TRP A 39 5.98 -12.71 13.90
N GLY A 40 5.22 -11.86 14.58
CA GLY A 40 4.37 -12.30 15.68
C GLY A 40 3.28 -13.27 15.20
N GLN A 41 2.78 -14.13 16.08
CA GLN A 41 1.80 -15.18 15.72
C GLN A 41 0.50 -14.62 15.11
N THR A 42 0.11 -13.40 15.46
CA THR A 42 -1.10 -12.73 14.97
C THR A 42 -0.80 -11.68 13.90
N ALA A 43 0.47 -11.52 13.50
CA ALA A 43 0.84 -10.55 12.51
C ALA A 43 0.39 -10.99 11.12
N THR A 44 -0.34 -10.12 10.45
CA THR A 44 -0.71 -10.23 9.04
C THR A 44 -0.24 -8.98 8.33
N PHE A 45 0.36 -9.11 7.18
CA PHE A 45 0.85 -7.95 6.45
C PHE A 45 0.26 -7.85 5.05
N SER A 46 0.21 -6.62 4.55
CA SER A 46 -0.08 -6.31 3.16
C SER A 46 1.08 -5.49 2.60
N TYR A 47 1.62 -5.93 1.46
CA TYR A 47 2.77 -5.31 0.83
C TYR A 47 2.38 -4.56 -0.43
N PHE A 48 2.84 -3.32 -0.51
CA PHE A 48 2.77 -2.45 -1.67
C PHE A 48 4.18 -2.36 -2.27
N PRO A 49 4.48 -3.09 -3.34
CA PRO A 49 5.78 -3.06 -3.98
C PRO A 49 5.98 -1.78 -4.79
N LYS A 50 7.23 -1.38 -4.98
CA LYS A 50 7.61 -0.25 -5.82
C LYS A 50 7.12 -0.39 -7.27
N ASP A 51 7.15 -1.60 -7.83
CA ASP A 51 6.57 -1.94 -9.14
C ASP A 51 5.25 -2.67 -8.98
N ASN A 52 4.16 -2.01 -9.35
CA ASN A 52 2.80 -2.54 -9.29
C ASN A 52 2.33 -3.18 -10.60
N THR A 53 3.11 -3.08 -11.67
CA THR A 53 2.73 -3.51 -13.02
C THR A 53 2.16 -4.93 -13.06
N PRO A 54 2.76 -5.94 -12.38
CA PRO A 54 2.29 -7.31 -12.40
C PRO A 54 0.85 -7.51 -11.91
N TYR A 55 0.32 -6.60 -11.08
CA TYR A 55 -1.05 -6.71 -10.56
C TYR A 55 -2.12 -6.30 -11.57
N PHE A 56 -1.73 -5.61 -12.64
CA PHE A 56 -2.65 -5.04 -13.64
C PHE A 56 -2.43 -5.60 -15.04
N GLU A 57 -1.26 -6.18 -15.29
CA GLU A 57 -0.88 -6.68 -16.61
C GLU A 57 -1.76 -7.86 -17.03
N GLY A 58 -2.30 -7.78 -18.25
CA GLY A 58 -3.18 -8.81 -18.79
C GLY A 58 -4.58 -8.90 -18.15
N CYS A 59 -4.91 -8.00 -17.22
CA CYS A 59 -6.20 -8.00 -16.54
C CYS A 59 -7.23 -7.18 -17.32
N GLU A 60 -8.34 -7.80 -17.71
CA GLU A 60 -9.46 -7.18 -18.43
C GLU A 60 -10.58 -6.65 -17.49
N ASP A 61 -10.49 -6.94 -16.19
CA ASP A 61 -11.49 -6.55 -15.21
C ASP A 61 -11.58 -5.03 -15.07
N ASN A 62 -12.75 -4.53 -14.67
CA ASN A 62 -12.87 -3.17 -14.16
C ASN A 62 -12.40 -3.08 -12.70
N LEU A 63 -12.28 -1.85 -12.16
CA LEU A 63 -11.76 -1.65 -10.81
C LEU A 63 -12.56 -2.40 -9.73
N VAL A 64 -13.88 -2.42 -9.83
CA VAL A 64 -14.73 -3.13 -8.85
C VAL A 64 -14.49 -4.63 -8.91
N GLN A 65 -14.45 -5.20 -10.12
CA GLN A 65 -14.19 -6.62 -10.33
C GLN A 65 -12.79 -7.02 -9.85
N TRP A 66 -11.79 -6.19 -10.20
CA TRP A 66 -10.42 -6.41 -9.79
C TRP A 66 -10.29 -6.36 -8.26
N LEU A 67 -10.90 -5.36 -7.60
CA LEU A 67 -10.82 -5.24 -6.14
C LEU A 67 -11.57 -6.37 -5.42
N ARG A 68 -12.65 -6.89 -6.02
CA ARG A 68 -13.46 -7.98 -5.49
C ARG A 68 -12.66 -9.27 -5.24
N GLN A 69 -11.62 -9.54 -6.03
CA GLN A 69 -10.75 -10.71 -5.88
C GLN A 69 -10.03 -10.74 -4.52
N TYR A 70 -9.87 -9.58 -3.89
CA TYR A 70 -9.15 -9.42 -2.62
C TYR A 70 -10.08 -9.20 -1.43
N SER A 71 -11.39 -9.28 -1.62
CA SER A 71 -12.40 -8.97 -0.60
C SER A 71 -13.09 -10.21 -0.08
N ASN A 72 -13.29 -10.27 1.23
CA ASN A 72 -14.19 -11.25 1.85
C ASN A 72 -15.67 -10.85 1.70
N ASP A 73 -15.98 -9.57 1.47
CA ASP A 73 -17.31 -9.06 1.18
C ASP A 73 -17.40 -8.69 -0.31
N PRO A 74 -18.19 -9.44 -1.10
CA PRO A 74 -18.29 -9.19 -2.54
C PRO A 74 -19.24 -8.05 -2.92
N GLN A 75 -19.92 -7.41 -1.93
CA GLN A 75 -20.88 -6.36 -2.21
C GLN A 75 -20.23 -5.15 -2.87
N GLU A 76 -20.78 -4.72 -3.99
CA GLU A 76 -20.23 -3.63 -4.78
C GLU A 76 -20.16 -2.32 -3.98
N GLN A 77 -21.20 -2.00 -3.20
CA GLN A 77 -21.23 -0.80 -2.38
C GLN A 77 -20.07 -0.77 -1.37
N TYR A 78 -19.73 -1.91 -0.78
CA TYR A 78 -18.60 -2.05 0.13
C TYR A 78 -17.28 -1.75 -0.57
N LEU A 79 -17.05 -2.37 -1.74
CA LEU A 79 -15.84 -2.17 -2.54
C LEU A 79 -15.70 -0.72 -3.03
N ARG A 80 -16.79 -0.12 -3.48
CA ARG A 80 -16.82 1.30 -3.89
C ARG A 80 -16.46 2.24 -2.75
N GLY A 81 -16.72 1.86 -1.50
CA GLY A 81 -16.31 2.63 -0.33
C GLY A 81 -14.78 2.75 -0.21
N PHE A 82 -14.04 1.69 -0.50
CA PHE A 82 -12.57 1.74 -0.52
C PHE A 82 -12.03 2.52 -1.72
N LEU A 83 -12.60 2.32 -2.90
CA LEU A 83 -12.25 3.09 -4.09
C LEU A 83 -12.51 4.59 -3.89
N GLY A 84 -13.65 4.94 -3.29
CA GLY A 84 -14.00 6.33 -2.99
C GLY A 84 -13.05 7.03 -2.04
N ARG A 85 -12.49 6.32 -1.04
CA ARG A 85 -11.45 6.87 -0.15
C ARG A 85 -10.15 7.23 -0.91
N MET A 86 -9.92 6.56 -2.02
CA MET A 86 -8.80 6.80 -2.93
C MET A 86 -9.23 7.61 -4.17
N LEU A 87 -10.27 8.44 -4.03
CA LEU A 87 -10.72 9.43 -5.02
C LEU A 87 -11.22 8.83 -6.35
N PHE A 88 -11.67 7.58 -6.35
CA PHE A 88 -12.43 7.04 -7.47
C PHE A 88 -13.91 7.30 -7.27
N SER A 89 -14.57 7.95 -8.22
CA SER A 89 -15.97 8.36 -8.10
C SER A 89 -16.79 8.01 -9.34
N GLY A 90 -18.10 7.93 -9.16
CA GLY A 90 -19.05 7.74 -10.26
C GLY A 90 -18.72 6.53 -11.12
N ASP A 91 -18.64 6.75 -12.42
CA ASP A 91 -18.39 5.70 -13.43
C ASP A 91 -16.91 5.30 -13.55
N GLU A 92 -15.99 6.03 -12.90
CA GLU A 92 -14.56 5.69 -12.92
C GLU A 92 -14.30 4.28 -12.35
N VAL A 93 -15.13 3.83 -11.41
CA VAL A 93 -15.00 2.51 -10.79
C VAL A 93 -15.26 1.35 -11.78
N TYR A 94 -15.84 1.63 -12.93
CA TYR A 94 -16.08 0.67 -14.01
C TYR A 94 -15.02 0.73 -15.11
N LYS A 95 -14.03 1.62 -14.99
CA LYS A 95 -12.89 1.72 -15.90
C LYS A 95 -12.07 0.40 -15.88
N PRO A 96 -11.71 -0.18 -17.03
CA PRO A 96 -10.84 -1.35 -17.08
C PRO A 96 -9.47 -1.04 -16.45
N VAL A 97 -8.95 -1.94 -15.61
CA VAL A 97 -7.69 -1.69 -14.88
C VAL A 97 -6.47 -1.58 -15.79
N LYS A 98 -6.51 -2.18 -16.98
CA LYS A 98 -5.44 -2.09 -17.98
C LYS A 98 -5.20 -0.67 -18.52
N VAL A 99 -6.22 0.20 -18.50
CA VAL A 99 -6.11 1.57 -19.02
C VAL A 99 -5.82 2.61 -17.95
N LEU A 100 -5.61 2.19 -16.70
CA LEU A 100 -5.31 3.08 -15.59
C LEU A 100 -3.95 3.76 -15.77
N SER A 101 -3.90 5.06 -15.46
CA SER A 101 -2.64 5.80 -15.31
C SER A 101 -1.81 5.26 -14.14
N GLY A 102 -0.53 5.63 -14.06
CA GLY A 102 0.34 5.24 -12.95
C GLY A 102 -0.25 5.60 -11.58
N GLY A 103 -0.73 6.85 -11.42
CA GLY A 103 -1.36 7.30 -10.19
C GLY A 103 -2.67 6.56 -9.86
N GLU A 104 -3.51 6.28 -10.85
CA GLU A 104 -4.72 5.48 -10.65
C GLU A 104 -4.39 4.06 -10.21
N LYS A 105 -3.35 3.43 -10.76
CA LYS A 105 -2.88 2.10 -10.34
C LYS A 105 -2.43 2.10 -8.88
N VAL A 106 -1.66 3.12 -8.47
CA VAL A 106 -1.23 3.28 -7.07
C VAL A 106 -2.44 3.42 -6.15
N ARG A 107 -3.40 4.28 -6.47
CA ARG A 107 -4.64 4.46 -5.68
C ARG A 107 -5.47 3.17 -5.60
N CYS A 108 -5.53 2.41 -6.69
CA CYS A 108 -6.20 1.11 -6.73
C CYS A 108 -5.52 0.09 -5.81
N MET A 109 -4.18 0.01 -5.83
CA MET A 109 -3.40 -0.84 -4.93
C MET A 109 -3.58 -0.47 -3.46
N LEU A 110 -3.66 0.82 -3.13
CA LEU A 110 -3.93 1.29 -1.78
C LEU A 110 -5.32 0.89 -1.31
N SER A 111 -6.32 0.96 -2.20
CA SER A 111 -7.67 0.44 -1.92
C SER A 111 -7.63 -1.05 -1.56
N ARG A 112 -6.86 -1.85 -2.30
CA ARG A 112 -6.63 -3.27 -2.02
C ARG A 112 -5.98 -3.48 -0.65
N MET A 113 -4.94 -2.72 -0.32
CA MET A 113 -4.27 -2.83 0.98
C MET A 113 -5.21 -2.53 2.15
N MET A 114 -5.99 -1.46 2.03
CA MET A 114 -6.99 -1.12 3.06
C MET A 114 -8.04 -2.22 3.21
N LEU A 115 -8.45 -2.83 2.10
CA LEU A 115 -9.43 -3.92 2.09
C LEU A 115 -8.90 -5.20 2.73
N SER A 116 -7.61 -5.46 2.67
CA SER A 116 -6.99 -6.70 3.19
C SER A 116 -7.21 -6.90 4.69
N GLY A 117 -7.47 -5.83 5.45
CA GLY A 117 -7.59 -5.89 6.91
C GLY A 117 -6.31 -6.31 7.63
N ALA A 118 -5.16 -6.27 6.97
CA ALA A 118 -3.86 -6.57 7.55
C ALA A 118 -3.53 -5.61 8.71
N ASN A 119 -2.87 -6.13 9.75
CA ASN A 119 -2.45 -5.32 10.89
C ASN A 119 -1.05 -4.71 10.76
N VAL A 120 -0.36 -5.01 9.65
CA VAL A 120 0.88 -4.36 9.22
C VAL A 120 0.78 -3.99 7.74
N LEU A 121 0.96 -2.72 7.42
CA LEU A 121 1.05 -2.23 6.04
C LEU A 121 2.51 -1.93 5.73
N MET A 122 3.03 -2.50 4.64
CA MET A 122 4.37 -2.24 4.15
C MET A 122 4.28 -1.53 2.79
N LEU A 123 4.84 -0.33 2.68
CA LEU A 123 4.74 0.50 1.49
C LEU A 123 6.13 0.92 0.99
N ASP A 124 6.48 0.44 -0.20
CA ASP A 124 7.73 0.80 -0.86
C ASP A 124 7.50 1.93 -1.87
N GLN A 125 7.91 3.15 -1.52
CA GLN A 125 7.78 4.37 -2.32
C GLN A 125 6.34 4.63 -2.84
N PRO A 126 5.32 4.65 -1.96
CA PRO A 126 3.91 4.71 -2.38
C PRO A 126 3.51 6.05 -2.99
N THR A 127 4.31 7.11 -2.81
CA THR A 127 4.04 8.45 -3.35
C THR A 127 4.53 8.65 -4.78
N ASN A 128 5.30 7.71 -5.32
CA ASN A 128 5.78 7.79 -6.69
C ASN A 128 4.59 7.81 -7.67
N HIS A 129 4.63 8.73 -8.62
CA HIS A 129 3.59 8.91 -9.66
C HIS A 129 2.22 9.40 -9.15
N LEU A 130 2.12 9.82 -7.89
CA LEU A 130 0.91 10.45 -7.36
C LEU A 130 0.95 11.97 -7.55
N ASP A 131 -0.23 12.54 -7.81
CA ASP A 131 -0.46 13.98 -7.70
C ASP A 131 -0.63 14.39 -6.23
N LEU A 132 -0.61 15.70 -5.98
CA LEU A 132 -0.69 16.25 -4.62
C LEU A 132 -1.98 15.87 -3.89
N GLU A 133 -3.10 15.77 -4.60
CA GLU A 133 -4.39 15.40 -4.02
C GLU A 133 -4.37 13.93 -3.58
N SER A 134 -3.82 13.04 -4.41
CA SER A 134 -3.67 11.63 -4.10
C SER A 134 -2.68 11.38 -2.96
N ILE A 135 -1.58 12.16 -2.88
CA ILE A 135 -0.65 12.13 -1.74
C ILE A 135 -1.35 12.54 -0.45
N ALA A 136 -2.15 13.60 -0.49
CA ALA A 136 -2.91 14.04 0.68
C ALA A 136 -3.93 12.98 1.13
N ALA A 137 -4.66 12.36 0.20
CA ALA A 137 -5.60 11.29 0.49
C ALA A 137 -4.90 10.06 1.11
N LEU A 138 -3.72 9.68 0.59
CA LEU A 138 -2.90 8.61 1.15
C LEU A 138 -2.45 8.94 2.57
N ASN A 139 -1.90 10.14 2.80
CA ASN A 139 -1.41 10.57 4.11
C ASN A 139 -2.53 10.53 5.15
N ASN A 140 -3.70 11.13 4.83
CA ASN A 140 -4.87 11.11 5.71
C ASN A 140 -5.35 9.68 6.00
N GLY A 141 -5.33 8.81 4.99
CA GLY A 141 -5.67 7.40 5.16
C GLY A 141 -4.71 6.68 6.11
N LEU A 142 -3.40 6.85 5.92
CA LEU A 142 -2.38 6.21 6.75
C LEU A 142 -2.27 6.80 8.17
N GLU A 143 -2.57 8.08 8.34
CA GLU A 143 -2.67 8.70 9.67
C GLU A 143 -3.82 8.10 10.49
N ALA A 144 -4.96 7.90 9.85
CA ALA A 144 -6.18 7.40 10.48
C ALA A 144 -6.15 5.91 10.83
N VAL A 145 -5.31 5.08 10.15
CA VAL A 145 -5.27 3.64 10.44
C VAL A 145 -4.62 3.35 11.79
N LYS A 146 -5.16 2.36 12.50
CA LYS A 146 -4.66 1.90 13.81
C LYS A 146 -3.69 0.73 13.71
N CYS A 147 -3.35 0.30 12.50
CA CYS A 147 -2.37 -0.77 12.26
C CYS A 147 -0.94 -0.21 12.22
N ASN A 148 0.02 -1.11 12.24
CA ASN A 148 1.42 -0.76 12.04
C ASN A 148 1.67 -0.38 10.58
N VAL A 149 2.53 0.60 10.36
CA VAL A 149 2.92 1.03 9.00
C VAL A 149 4.43 1.06 8.90
N LEU A 150 4.96 0.37 7.92
CA LEU A 150 6.38 0.41 7.55
C LEU A 150 6.45 1.00 6.14
N PHE A 151 7.17 2.08 5.94
CA PHE A 151 7.19 2.70 4.62
C PHE A 151 8.53 3.36 4.28
N SER A 152 8.86 3.40 3.01
CA SER A 152 9.90 4.25 2.45
C SER A 152 9.26 5.36 1.64
N SER A 153 9.75 6.58 1.76
CA SER A 153 9.29 7.70 0.93
C SER A 153 10.32 8.82 0.92
N HIS A 154 10.41 9.52 -0.21
CA HIS A 154 11.13 10.80 -0.34
C HIS A 154 10.23 12.00 -0.05
N ASP A 155 8.93 11.77 0.15
CA ASP A 155 7.97 12.83 0.48
C ASP A 155 8.09 13.21 1.96
N HIS A 156 8.64 14.41 2.21
CA HIS A 156 8.84 14.91 3.57
C HIS A 156 7.53 15.06 4.34
N GLN A 157 6.45 15.44 3.67
CA GLN A 157 5.15 15.61 4.30
C GLN A 157 4.62 14.25 4.80
N MET A 158 4.72 13.22 3.98
CA MET A 158 4.35 11.86 4.39
C MET A 158 5.15 11.40 5.60
N VAL A 159 6.47 11.60 5.60
CA VAL A 159 7.32 11.24 6.74
C VAL A 159 6.92 11.99 8.00
N GLN A 160 6.67 13.29 7.92
CA GLN A 160 6.32 14.11 9.08
C GLN A 160 4.92 13.84 9.64
N THR A 161 3.94 13.51 8.77
CA THR A 161 2.55 13.33 9.21
C THR A 161 2.23 11.90 9.64
N VAL A 162 2.84 10.91 8.97
CA VAL A 162 2.50 9.49 9.20
C VAL A 162 3.46 8.82 10.19
N ALA A 163 4.78 9.09 10.12
CA ALA A 163 5.76 8.38 10.93
C ALA A 163 5.74 8.83 12.41
N ASN A 164 5.80 7.87 13.32
CA ASN A 164 6.15 8.11 14.72
C ASN A 164 7.55 7.59 15.09
N ARG A 165 8.22 6.92 14.13
CA ARG A 165 9.63 6.47 14.22
C ARG A 165 10.31 6.59 12.87
N ILE A 166 11.62 6.89 12.89
CA ILE A 166 12.50 6.91 11.73
C ILE A 166 13.70 6.01 12.01
#